data_fc077c34259d1539589fd6c17d91f9d8
#
_entry.id   fc077c34259d1539589fd6c17d91f9d8
#
_cell.length_a   1.000
_cell.length_b   1.000
_cell.length_c   1.000
_cell.angle_alpha   90.00
_cell.angle_beta   90.00
_cell.angle_gamma   90.00
#
_symmetry.space_group_name_H-M   'P 1'
#
loop_
_entity.id
_entity.type
_entity.pdbx_description
1 polymer ?
#
loop_
_entity_poly.entity_id
_entity_poly.type
_entity_poly.pdbx_seq_one_letter_code
_entity_poly.pdbx_strand_id
1 'polypeptide(L)'
;FVTISLRMKSAKMARYGMACMIGYLSLGFLQNSRVTATIEQLASNRGHEVERIKLNPTIGNLIVWRSTYQYDGNYYVDAVIAGTFSSPEIIKGSSVPAIDPEAIYPMLSAQSVQRNDIRRFDYFAQGYLFEFNGAIADLRYSAEPHKIQPIWGIRTKPFTPDTHVD
;
A
#
# COMPACT_ATOMS: atom_id res chain seq x y z
N PHE A 1 -8.09 -5.05 27.59
CA PHE A 1 -9.49 -5.23 28.01
C PHE A 1 -9.87 -6.71 28.11
N VAL A 2 -9.57 -7.56 27.12
CA VAL A 2 -9.90 -9.00 27.14
C VAL A 2 -9.27 -9.71 28.34
N THR A 3 -7.98 -9.53 28.58
CA THR A 3 -7.27 -10.10 29.73
C THR A 3 -7.80 -9.63 31.09
N ILE A 4 -8.15 -8.33 31.19
CA ILE A 4 -8.75 -7.76 32.39
C ILE A 4 -10.14 -8.33 32.61
N SER A 5 -10.95 -8.46 31.56
CA SER A 5 -12.30 -9.04 31.63
C SER A 5 -12.27 -10.50 32.08
N LEU A 6 -11.34 -11.30 31.59
CA LEU A 6 -11.15 -12.71 32.00
C LEU A 6 -10.74 -12.80 33.48
N ARG A 7 -9.83 -11.93 33.93
CA ARG A 7 -9.35 -11.91 35.33
C ARG A 7 -10.44 -11.46 36.31
N MET A 8 -11.28 -10.50 35.92
CA MET A 8 -12.36 -9.97 36.73
C MET A 8 -13.69 -10.73 36.54
N LYS A 9 -13.77 -11.69 35.63
CA LYS A 9 -14.99 -12.42 35.25
C LYS A 9 -16.17 -11.47 34.96
N SER A 10 -15.90 -10.32 34.34
CA SER A 10 -16.87 -9.24 34.14
C SER A 10 -17.29 -9.13 32.68
N ALA A 11 -18.50 -9.55 32.35
CA ALA A 11 -19.09 -9.38 31.05
C ALA A 11 -19.25 -7.90 30.63
N LYS A 12 -19.39 -6.98 31.60
CA LYS A 12 -19.48 -5.54 31.29
C LYS A 12 -18.18 -5.00 30.71
N MET A 13 -17.02 -5.37 31.26
CA MET A 13 -15.71 -4.96 30.75
C MET A 13 -15.45 -5.50 29.33
N ALA A 14 -15.89 -6.72 29.06
CA ALA A 14 -15.80 -7.28 27.72
C ALA A 14 -16.64 -6.48 26.70
N ARG A 15 -17.86 -6.09 27.06
CA ARG A 15 -18.73 -5.26 26.22
C ARG A 15 -18.14 -3.89 25.95
N TYR A 16 -17.57 -3.22 26.95
CA TYR A 16 -16.88 -1.94 26.75
C TYR A 16 -15.66 -2.09 25.82
N GLY A 17 -14.86 -3.13 26.01
CA GLY A 17 -13.73 -3.40 25.14
C GLY A 17 -14.16 -3.63 23.68
N MET A 18 -15.26 -4.38 23.48
CA MET A 18 -15.83 -4.59 22.15
C MET A 18 -16.38 -3.29 21.55
N ALA A 19 -17.08 -2.47 22.32
CA ALA A 19 -17.58 -1.17 21.86
C ALA A 19 -16.44 -0.24 21.44
N CYS A 20 -15.36 -0.17 22.22
CA CYS A 20 -14.16 0.60 21.85
C CYS A 20 -13.51 0.08 20.56
N MET A 21 -13.42 -1.24 20.38
CA MET A 21 -12.88 -1.84 19.17
C MET A 21 -13.73 -1.50 17.94
N ILE A 22 -15.06 -1.63 18.06
CA ILE A 22 -15.99 -1.28 16.98
C ILE A 22 -15.86 0.22 16.65
N GLY A 23 -15.81 1.09 17.66
CA GLY A 23 -15.61 2.53 17.48
C GLY A 23 -14.31 2.85 16.74
N TYR A 24 -13.21 2.19 17.10
CA TYR A 24 -11.92 2.36 16.42
C TYR A 24 -11.96 1.90 14.95
N LEU A 25 -12.56 0.74 14.67
CA LEU A 25 -12.73 0.25 13.30
C LEU A 25 -13.63 1.17 12.47
N SER A 26 -14.72 1.66 13.06
CA SER A 26 -15.62 2.62 12.41
C SER A 26 -14.90 3.94 12.07
N LEU A 27 -14.06 4.43 12.99
CA LEU A 27 -13.22 5.60 12.72
C LEU A 27 -12.25 5.35 11.58
N GLY A 28 -11.62 4.17 11.53
CA GLY A 28 -10.74 3.78 10.43
C GLY A 28 -11.45 3.79 9.09
N PHE A 29 -12.67 3.29 9.03
CA PHE A 29 -13.50 3.30 7.82
C PHE A 29 -13.86 4.73 7.38
N LEU A 30 -14.28 5.58 8.32
CA LEU A 30 -14.57 6.99 8.04
C LEU A 30 -13.34 7.75 7.53
N GLN A 31 -12.17 7.53 8.15
CA GLN A 31 -10.93 8.15 7.70
C GLN A 31 -10.53 7.67 6.31
N ASN A 32 -10.66 6.38 6.02
CA ASN A 32 -10.40 5.83 4.68
C ASN A 32 -11.26 6.55 3.62
N SER A 33 -12.57 6.69 3.85
CA SER A 33 -13.47 7.39 2.92
C SER A 33 -13.08 8.85 2.71
N ARG A 34 -12.69 9.57 3.78
CA ARG A 34 -12.24 10.97 3.68
C ARG A 34 -10.94 11.08 2.87
N VAL A 35 -9.99 10.20 3.12
CA VAL A 35 -8.72 10.17 2.38
C VAL A 35 -8.95 9.80 0.92
N THR A 36 -9.85 8.84 0.63
CA THR A 36 -10.23 8.49 -0.75
C THR A 36 -10.74 9.73 -1.49
N ALA A 37 -11.75 10.41 -0.95
CA ALA A 37 -12.31 11.61 -1.58
C ALA A 37 -11.27 12.72 -1.78
N THR A 38 -10.33 12.87 -0.83
CA THR A 38 -9.23 13.84 -0.93
C THR A 38 -8.30 13.53 -2.09
N ILE A 39 -7.94 12.26 -2.29
CA ILE A 39 -7.05 11.85 -3.37
C ILE A 39 -7.74 11.85 -4.73
N GLU A 40 -9.01 11.47 -4.80
CA GLU A 40 -9.81 11.60 -6.03
C GLU A 40 -9.92 13.05 -6.47
N GLN A 41 -10.15 13.97 -5.54
CA GLN A 41 -10.15 15.41 -5.83
C GLN A 41 -8.77 15.91 -6.28
N LEU A 42 -7.69 15.42 -5.64
CA LEU A 42 -6.32 15.77 -6.04
C LEU A 42 -6.01 15.27 -7.45
N ALA A 43 -6.37 14.03 -7.78
CA ALA A 43 -6.20 13.46 -9.10
C ALA A 43 -6.99 14.23 -10.16
N SER A 44 -8.25 14.55 -9.88
CA SER A 44 -9.10 15.38 -10.74
C SER A 44 -8.48 16.76 -11.00
N ASN A 45 -7.93 17.42 -9.96
CA ASN A 45 -7.24 18.70 -10.09
C ASN A 45 -5.94 18.62 -10.92
N ARG A 46 -5.34 17.42 -11.02
CA ARG A 46 -4.20 17.13 -11.89
C ARG A 46 -4.62 16.76 -13.31
N GLY A 47 -5.92 16.60 -13.59
CA GLY A 47 -6.46 16.12 -14.86
C GLY A 47 -6.29 14.61 -15.05
N HIS A 48 -6.14 13.86 -13.97
CA HIS A 48 -5.93 12.42 -13.98
C HIS A 48 -7.26 11.68 -13.75
N GLU A 49 -7.55 10.72 -14.61
CA GLU A 49 -8.61 9.74 -14.39
C GLU A 49 -8.03 8.53 -13.65
N VAL A 50 -8.48 8.32 -12.41
CA VAL A 50 -7.91 7.27 -11.54
C VAL A 50 -8.34 5.89 -12.02
N GLU A 51 -7.40 5.07 -12.46
CA GLU A 51 -7.63 3.68 -12.86
C GLU A 51 -7.81 2.77 -11.64
N ARG A 52 -6.98 2.96 -10.63
CA ARG A 52 -7.07 2.27 -9.35
C ARG A 52 -6.39 3.07 -8.24
N ILE A 53 -6.84 2.86 -7.01
CA ILE A 53 -6.32 3.54 -5.82
C ILE A 53 -6.05 2.53 -4.71
N LYS A 54 -4.97 2.75 -3.98
CA LYS A 54 -4.61 2.03 -2.77
C LYS A 54 -4.25 3.02 -1.67
N LEU A 55 -4.92 2.89 -0.53
CA LEU A 55 -4.69 3.71 0.64
C LEU A 55 -4.26 2.83 1.80
N ASN A 56 -3.13 3.14 2.38
CA ASN A 56 -2.60 2.43 3.54
C ASN A 56 -2.37 3.42 4.68
N PRO A 57 -3.00 3.23 5.84
CA PRO A 57 -2.62 3.99 7.03
C PRO A 57 -1.20 3.60 7.44
N THR A 58 -0.44 4.53 7.99
CA THR A 58 0.87 4.22 8.55
C THR A 58 0.72 3.39 9.83
N ILE A 59 1.76 2.64 10.17
CA ILE A 59 1.71 1.67 11.27
C ILE A 59 1.30 2.39 12.58
N GLY A 60 0.28 1.84 13.23
CA GLY A 60 -0.16 2.25 14.55
C GLY A 60 -1.02 3.51 14.61
N ASN A 61 -1.44 4.10 13.47
CA ASN A 61 -2.33 5.27 13.50
C ASN A 61 -3.35 5.27 12.34
N LEU A 62 -4.35 6.15 12.46
CA LEU A 62 -5.38 6.39 11.44
C LEU A 62 -5.35 7.84 10.93
N ILE A 63 -4.26 8.56 11.17
CA ILE A 63 -4.12 9.98 10.83
C ILE A 63 -3.28 10.15 9.57
N VAL A 64 -2.15 9.45 9.49
CA VAL A 64 -1.23 9.56 8.36
C VAL A 64 -1.43 8.38 7.41
N TRP A 65 -1.69 8.69 6.16
CA TRP A 65 -2.00 7.74 5.12
C TRP A 65 -1.03 7.85 3.97
N ARG A 66 -0.58 6.72 3.45
CA ARG A 66 0.06 6.63 2.14
C ARG A 66 -1.02 6.41 1.10
N SER A 67 -1.05 7.24 0.09
CA SER A 67 -1.88 7.06 -1.08
C SER A 67 -1.01 6.65 -2.27
N THR A 68 -1.50 5.70 -3.04
CA THR A 68 -0.92 5.30 -4.32
C THR A 68 -2.06 5.15 -5.30
N TYR A 69 -2.08 5.93 -6.38
CA TYR A 69 -3.04 5.74 -7.46
C TYR A 69 -2.35 5.59 -8.80
N GLN A 70 -3.02 4.95 -9.73
CA GLN A 70 -2.53 4.71 -11.08
C GLN A 70 -3.29 5.59 -12.07
N TYR A 71 -2.54 6.18 -13.01
CA TYR A 71 -3.05 6.91 -14.17
C TYR A 71 -2.02 6.87 -15.29
N ASP A 72 -2.46 6.54 -16.51
CA ASP A 72 -1.66 6.54 -17.75
C ASP A 72 -0.32 5.82 -17.57
N GLY A 73 -0.37 4.57 -17.08
CA GLY A 73 0.79 3.71 -16.88
C GLY A 73 1.77 4.16 -15.79
N ASN A 74 1.42 5.17 -15.00
CA ASN A 74 2.25 5.67 -13.90
C ASN A 74 1.54 5.51 -12.55
N TYR A 75 2.33 5.26 -11.51
CA TYR A 75 1.87 5.38 -10.13
C TYR A 75 2.21 6.75 -9.58
N TYR A 76 1.25 7.36 -8.91
CA TYR A 76 1.39 8.61 -8.18
C TYR A 76 1.28 8.33 -6.69
N VAL A 77 2.28 8.77 -5.95
CA VAL A 77 2.36 8.54 -4.50
C VAL A 77 2.30 9.90 -3.80
N ASP A 78 1.37 10.03 -2.88
CA ASP A 78 1.23 11.20 -2.01
C ASP A 78 0.99 10.71 -0.57
N ALA A 79 1.18 11.57 0.43
CA ALA A 79 0.71 11.28 1.78
C ALA A 79 -0.43 12.22 2.15
N VAL A 80 -1.34 11.72 2.99
CA VAL A 80 -2.46 12.50 3.51
C VAL A 80 -2.44 12.46 5.02
N ILE A 81 -2.46 13.63 5.64
CA ILE A 81 -2.67 13.79 7.07
C ILE A 81 -4.14 14.08 7.30
N ALA A 82 -4.89 13.07 7.73
CA ALA A 82 -6.33 13.14 7.98
C ALA A 82 -6.60 13.22 9.49
N GLY A 83 -6.47 14.40 10.06
CA GLY A 83 -6.85 14.62 11.46
C GLY A 83 -8.35 14.36 11.68
N THR A 84 -8.73 13.95 12.88
CA THR A 84 -10.12 13.52 13.17
C THR A 84 -11.14 14.63 12.92
N PHE A 85 -10.79 15.89 13.22
CA PHE A 85 -11.69 17.05 13.13
C PHE A 85 -11.19 18.15 12.19
N SER A 86 -10.05 17.97 11.54
CA SER A 86 -9.48 18.92 10.58
C SER A 86 -9.67 18.44 9.15
N SER A 87 -9.62 19.38 8.20
CA SER A 87 -9.54 19.01 6.78
C SER A 87 -8.28 18.22 6.51
N PRO A 88 -8.32 17.20 5.63
CA PRO A 88 -7.12 16.47 5.24
C PRO A 88 -6.08 17.39 4.58
N GLU A 89 -4.83 17.22 4.95
CA GLU A 89 -3.67 17.92 4.37
C GLU A 89 -2.91 16.94 3.47
N ILE A 90 -2.49 17.40 2.28
CA ILE A 90 -1.76 16.60 1.31
C ILE A 90 -0.28 16.97 1.36
N ILE A 91 0.57 15.99 1.59
CA ILE A 91 2.00 16.08 1.37
C ILE A 91 2.30 15.48 0.00
N LYS A 92 2.63 16.33 -0.97
CA LYS A 92 2.93 15.90 -2.33
C LYS A 92 4.17 15.01 -2.35
N GLY A 93 4.05 13.90 -3.03
CA GLY A 93 5.15 12.97 -3.26
C GLY A 93 5.62 13.01 -4.72
N SER A 94 5.82 11.84 -5.29
CA SER A 94 6.39 11.67 -6.64
C SER A 94 5.61 10.65 -7.45
N SER A 95 5.95 10.53 -8.73
CA SER A 95 5.41 9.49 -9.61
C SER A 95 6.52 8.59 -10.13
N VAL A 96 6.15 7.34 -10.44
CA VAL A 96 7.03 6.36 -11.09
C VAL A 96 6.26 5.57 -12.13
N PRO A 97 6.91 5.11 -13.22
CA PRO A 97 6.29 4.19 -14.15
C PRO A 97 5.87 2.88 -13.46
N ALA A 98 4.68 2.40 -13.79
CA ALA A 98 4.27 1.04 -13.44
C ALA A 98 5.06 0.04 -14.27
N ILE A 99 5.50 -1.06 -13.68
CA ILE A 99 6.09 -2.17 -14.41
C ILE A 99 4.99 -3.16 -14.75
N ASP A 100 4.94 -3.55 -16.02
CA ASP A 100 4.23 -4.74 -16.43
C ASP A 100 5.12 -5.96 -16.18
N PRO A 101 4.77 -6.87 -15.27
CA PRO A 101 5.53 -8.08 -15.03
C PRO A 101 5.73 -8.92 -16.30
N GLU A 102 4.73 -8.97 -17.20
CA GLU A 102 4.82 -9.71 -18.45
C GLU A 102 5.91 -9.15 -19.39
N ALA A 103 6.23 -7.87 -19.29
CA ALA A 103 7.33 -7.27 -20.05
C ALA A 103 8.71 -7.80 -19.64
N ILE A 104 8.84 -8.29 -18.40
CA ILE A 104 10.07 -8.90 -17.88
C ILE A 104 10.14 -10.38 -18.20
N TYR A 105 8.99 -11.06 -18.33
CA TYR A 105 8.91 -12.51 -18.59
C TYR A 105 9.52 -12.96 -19.92
N PRO A 106 9.49 -12.21 -21.04
CA PRO A 106 10.14 -12.63 -22.28
C PRO A 106 11.63 -12.91 -22.13
N MET A 107 12.29 -12.29 -21.14
CA MET A 107 13.71 -12.51 -20.86
C MET A 107 13.98 -13.81 -20.08
N LEU A 108 12.94 -14.42 -19.52
CA LEU A 108 13.02 -15.64 -18.70
C LEU A 108 12.20 -16.75 -19.37
N SER A 109 12.74 -17.97 -19.38
CA SER A 109 11.98 -19.12 -19.90
C SER A 109 10.70 -19.36 -19.08
N ALA A 110 9.68 -19.94 -19.74
CA ALA A 110 8.38 -20.19 -19.09
C ALA A 110 8.48 -21.07 -17.85
N GLN A 111 9.50 -21.93 -17.79
CA GLN A 111 9.74 -22.88 -16.69
C GLN A 111 10.77 -22.36 -15.68
N SER A 112 11.34 -21.17 -15.87
CA SER A 112 12.37 -20.68 -14.95
C SER A 112 11.82 -20.43 -13.54
N VAL A 113 12.64 -20.73 -12.53
CA VAL A 113 12.31 -20.48 -11.13
C VAL A 113 12.02 -19.00 -10.91
N GLN A 114 12.83 -18.11 -11.50
CA GLN A 114 12.68 -16.67 -11.34
C GLN A 114 11.36 -16.14 -11.92
N ARG A 115 10.89 -16.67 -13.06
CA ARG A 115 9.57 -16.28 -13.58
C ARG A 115 8.44 -16.60 -12.59
N ASN A 116 8.52 -17.75 -11.92
CA ASN A 116 7.55 -18.11 -10.89
C ASN A 116 7.67 -17.21 -9.65
N ASP A 117 8.89 -16.85 -9.25
CA ASP A 117 9.11 -15.94 -8.13
C ASP A 117 8.57 -14.53 -8.41
N ILE A 118 8.81 -14.00 -9.62
CA ILE A 118 8.26 -12.70 -10.04
C ILE A 118 6.73 -12.73 -10.03
N ARG A 119 6.12 -13.80 -10.56
CA ARG A 119 4.65 -13.94 -10.55
C ARG A 119 4.09 -14.02 -9.13
N ARG A 120 4.76 -14.72 -8.22
CA ARG A 120 4.37 -14.79 -6.81
C ARG A 120 4.53 -13.43 -6.14
N PHE A 121 5.60 -12.70 -6.44
CA PHE A 121 5.82 -11.35 -5.92
C PHE A 121 4.78 -10.36 -6.44
N ASP A 122 4.46 -10.42 -7.75
CA ASP A 122 3.39 -9.61 -8.35
C ASP A 122 2.03 -9.87 -7.70
N TYR A 123 1.66 -11.14 -7.52
CA TYR A 123 0.43 -11.52 -6.81
C TYR A 123 0.43 -10.96 -5.38
N PHE A 124 1.54 -11.08 -4.65
CA PHE A 124 1.69 -10.53 -3.30
C PHE A 124 1.60 -9.00 -3.31
N ALA A 125 2.26 -8.34 -4.25
CA ALA A 125 2.26 -6.89 -4.42
C ALA A 125 0.94 -6.36 -5.01
N GLN A 126 0.00 -7.23 -5.39
CA GLN A 126 -1.27 -6.86 -6.02
C GLN A 126 -1.06 -6.00 -7.29
N GLY A 127 0.01 -6.26 -8.04
CA GLY A 127 0.38 -5.53 -9.24
C GLY A 127 0.92 -4.11 -9.01
N TYR A 128 1.17 -3.69 -7.77
CA TYR A 128 1.79 -2.38 -7.50
C TYR A 128 3.31 -2.47 -7.59
N LEU A 129 3.81 -2.80 -8.78
CA LEU A 129 5.23 -3.00 -9.04
C LEU A 129 5.85 -1.81 -9.77
N PHE A 130 7.09 -1.50 -9.39
CA PHE A 130 7.91 -0.50 -10.06
C PHE A 130 9.39 -0.90 -9.99
N GLU A 131 10.22 -0.28 -10.82
CA GLU A 131 11.66 -0.47 -10.78
C GLU A 131 12.30 0.48 -9.76
N PHE A 132 13.16 -0.07 -8.92
CA PHE A 132 13.96 0.71 -7.99
C PHE A 132 15.38 0.15 -7.89
N ASN A 133 16.37 0.89 -8.40
CA ASN A 133 17.79 0.52 -8.37
C ASN A 133 18.06 -0.90 -8.93
N GLY A 134 17.43 -1.25 -10.05
CA GLY A 134 17.57 -2.55 -10.70
C GLY A 134 16.86 -3.70 -9.98
N ALA A 135 15.97 -3.39 -9.06
CA ALA A 135 15.08 -4.36 -8.41
C ALA A 135 13.62 -4.10 -8.80
N ILE A 136 12.82 -5.14 -8.83
CA ILE A 136 11.35 -5.04 -8.88
C ILE A 136 10.87 -4.86 -7.45
N ALA A 137 10.20 -3.77 -7.17
CA ALA A 137 9.83 -3.39 -5.80
C ALA A 137 8.33 -3.20 -5.65
N ASP A 138 7.85 -3.41 -4.42
CA ASP A 138 6.46 -3.18 -4.03
C ASP A 138 6.26 -1.72 -3.60
N LEU A 139 5.44 -1.00 -4.35
CA LEU A 139 5.20 0.43 -4.12
C LEU A 139 4.27 0.71 -2.94
N ARG A 140 3.51 -0.26 -2.46
CA ARG A 140 2.47 -0.05 -1.44
C ARG A 140 3.02 0.40 -0.08
N TYR A 141 4.29 0.12 0.19
CA TYR A 141 4.90 0.35 1.51
C TYR A 141 6.22 1.11 1.39
N SER A 142 6.36 2.10 2.26
CA SER A 142 7.58 2.90 2.41
C SER A 142 7.71 3.36 3.86
N ALA A 143 8.92 3.59 4.32
CA ALA A 143 9.16 4.19 5.64
C ALA A 143 8.61 5.61 5.73
N GLU A 144 8.69 6.37 4.63
CA GLU A 144 8.13 7.71 4.51
C GLU A 144 6.93 7.69 3.54
N PRO A 145 5.70 7.98 4.00
CA PRO A 145 4.49 7.70 3.22
C PRO A 145 4.38 8.48 1.90
N HIS A 146 5.06 9.62 1.74
CA HIS A 146 5.09 10.40 0.51
C HIS A 146 6.25 10.05 -0.43
N LYS A 147 7.22 9.22 0.01
CA LYS A 147 8.40 8.88 -0.79
C LYS A 147 8.25 7.55 -1.52
N ILE A 148 8.95 7.47 -2.66
CA ILE A 148 9.08 6.26 -3.48
C ILE A 148 10.36 5.53 -3.06
N GLN A 149 10.39 5.05 -1.82
CA GLN A 149 11.48 4.23 -1.32
C GLN A 149 10.89 2.94 -0.76
N PRO A 150 11.04 1.82 -1.49
CA PRO A 150 10.41 0.56 -1.10
C PRO A 150 11.08 0.00 0.16
N ILE A 151 10.31 -0.75 0.95
CA ILE A 151 10.83 -1.51 2.09
C ILE A 151 11.43 -2.83 1.60
N TRP A 152 10.89 -3.41 0.51
CA TRP A 152 11.35 -4.66 -0.08
C TRP A 152 11.15 -4.68 -1.59
N GLY A 153 11.90 -5.55 -2.21
CA GLY A 153 11.87 -5.82 -3.64
C GLY A 153 12.62 -7.12 -3.93
N ILE A 154 12.60 -7.54 -5.17
CA ILE A 154 13.33 -8.71 -5.65
C ILE A 154 14.25 -8.32 -6.79
N ARG A 155 15.40 -8.97 -6.88
CA ARG A 155 16.34 -8.81 -8.00
C ARG A 155 16.39 -10.07 -8.84
N THR A 156 16.25 -9.91 -10.13
CA THR A 156 16.43 -11.00 -11.09
C THR A 156 17.91 -11.24 -11.37
N LYS A 157 18.24 -12.49 -11.64
CA LYS A 157 19.58 -12.94 -12.03
C LYS A 157 19.51 -13.54 -13.46
N PRO A 158 19.54 -12.73 -14.50
CA PRO A 158 19.23 -13.18 -15.86
C PRO A 158 20.16 -14.31 -16.38
N PHE A 159 21.38 -14.40 -15.82
CA PHE A 159 22.34 -15.45 -16.19
C PHE A 159 22.16 -16.79 -15.44
N THR A 160 21.30 -16.83 -14.44
CA THR A 160 21.01 -18.05 -13.66
C THR A 160 19.49 -18.18 -13.43
N PRO A 161 18.70 -18.39 -14.49
CA PRO A 161 17.23 -18.33 -14.43
C PRO A 161 16.61 -19.41 -13.53
N ASP A 162 17.32 -20.49 -13.27
CA ASP A 162 16.86 -21.61 -12.44
C ASP A 162 17.21 -21.45 -10.95
N THR A 163 17.78 -20.31 -10.55
CA THR A 163 17.97 -19.94 -9.15
C THR A 163 16.87 -18.98 -8.70
N HIS A 164 16.60 -18.94 -7.40
CA HIS A 164 15.66 -17.95 -6.85
C HIS A 164 16.17 -16.51 -7.01
N VAL A 165 15.24 -15.57 -7.08
CA VAL A 165 15.54 -14.13 -6.98
C VAL A 165 16.11 -13.78 -5.60
N ASP A 166 16.88 -12.69 -5.52
CA ASP A 166 17.40 -12.17 -4.25
C ASP A 166 16.43 -11.17 -3.62
#